data_150c99a5ff6a130e6bbb0896bbae7fef
#
_entry.id   150c99a5ff6a130e6bbb0896bbae7fef
#
_cell.length_a   1.000
_cell.length_b   1.000
_cell.length_c   1.000
_cell.angle_alpha   90.00
_cell.angle_beta   90.00
_cell.angle_gamma   90.00
#
_symmetry.space_group_name_H-M   'P 1'
#
loop_
_entity.id
_entity.type
_entity.pdbx_description
1 polymer ?
#
loop_
_entity_poly.entity_id
_entity_poly.type
_entity_poly.pdbx_seq_one_letter_code
_entity_poly.pdbx_strand_id
1 'polypeptide(L)'
;MKKSKWLALAGVALLSVGALAACSSKSSTSGTTYGYIYNSDPETLDYITSNTEPTTVAVTNGVDGLMESDKYGNLVPSVAEDWSVSQDGLTYTYKIRKGVKWYTSDGEEYADVTAKDFVTGLKHAADAKAGALYLVQDSIAGLSDYLSGANKDFSNVGVKAIDDYTLQYTLKKPEPYWNSKTTYGLLFPVNEDFLKNKGKDFGKSTDPTSILY
;
A
#
# COMPACT_ATOMS: atom_id res chain seq x y z
N MET A 1 45.54 31.64 51.23
CA MET A 1 44.20 31.03 51.13
C MET A 1 43.37 31.44 49.87
N LYS A 2 43.74 32.45 49.08
CA LYS A 2 42.97 32.87 47.86
C LYS A 2 43.28 32.04 46.62
N LYS A 3 44.47 31.48 46.46
CA LYS A 3 44.88 30.73 45.23
C LYS A 3 44.24 29.35 45.09
N SER A 4 43.87 28.67 46.18
CA SER A 4 43.24 27.33 46.10
C SER A 4 41.78 27.35 45.66
N LYS A 5 41.06 28.46 45.90
CA LYS A 5 39.66 28.62 45.43
C LYS A 5 39.53 28.81 43.93
N TRP A 6 40.55 29.47 43.32
CA TRP A 6 40.58 29.67 41.87
C TRP A 6 40.89 28.38 41.09
N LEU A 7 41.76 27.52 41.64
CA LEU A 7 42.05 26.20 41.08
C LEU A 7 40.84 25.24 41.14
N ALA A 8 40.05 25.32 42.19
CA ALA A 8 38.82 24.53 42.30
C ALA A 8 37.74 25.00 41.32
N LEU A 9 37.58 26.31 41.10
CA LEU A 9 36.66 26.84 40.09
C LEU A 9 37.07 26.47 38.66
N ALA A 10 38.36 26.50 38.35
CA ALA A 10 38.86 26.12 37.00
C ALA A 10 38.66 24.62 36.74
N GLY A 11 38.78 23.75 37.76
CA GLY A 11 38.52 22.31 37.63
C GLY A 11 37.06 21.97 37.34
N VAL A 12 36.14 22.69 38.02
CA VAL A 12 34.69 22.48 37.79
C VAL A 12 34.26 22.98 36.41
N ALA A 13 34.81 24.09 35.94
CA ALA A 13 34.51 24.61 34.62
C ALA A 13 35.01 23.68 33.46
N LEU A 14 36.15 23.04 33.66
CA LEU A 14 36.68 22.06 32.68
C LEU A 14 35.85 20.76 32.66
N LEU A 15 35.33 20.30 33.79
CA LEU A 15 34.49 19.12 33.85
C LEU A 15 33.09 19.36 33.26
N SER A 16 32.54 20.57 33.37
CA SER A 16 31.24 20.91 32.78
C SER A 16 31.30 21.04 31.25
N VAL A 17 32.41 21.47 30.68
CA VAL A 17 32.60 21.52 29.21
C VAL A 17 32.74 20.09 28.62
N GLY A 18 33.38 19.17 29.37
CA GLY A 18 33.45 17.74 28.94
C GLY A 18 32.12 17.03 28.95
N ALA A 19 31.21 17.33 29.89
CA ALA A 19 29.89 16.72 29.97
C ALA A 19 28.95 17.21 28.85
N LEU A 20 29.09 18.45 28.39
CA LEU A 20 28.31 18.99 27.26
C LEU A 20 28.77 18.44 25.91
N ALA A 21 30.04 18.04 25.75
CA ALA A 21 30.55 17.42 24.55
C ALA A 21 30.08 15.96 24.39
N ALA A 22 29.74 15.26 25.48
CA ALA A 22 29.25 13.88 25.43
C ALA A 22 27.81 13.77 24.90
N CYS A 23 27.02 14.86 24.93
CA CYS A 23 25.66 14.87 24.36
C CYS A 23 25.61 15.25 22.88
N SER A 24 26.74 15.60 22.26
CA SER A 24 26.83 15.88 20.83
C SER A 24 27.48 14.72 20.09
N SER A 25 27.03 13.48 20.33
CA SER A 25 27.24 12.44 19.34
C SER A 25 26.44 12.84 18.10
N LYS A 26 27.09 13.51 17.15
CA LYS A 26 26.60 13.56 15.79
C LYS A 26 26.43 12.13 15.34
N SER A 27 25.20 11.63 15.41
CA SER A 27 24.82 10.53 14.56
C SER A 27 24.94 11.10 13.14
N SER A 28 26.05 10.83 12.48
CA SER A 28 26.19 11.05 11.06
C SER A 28 25.36 9.98 10.32
N THR A 29 24.06 10.02 10.53
CA THR A 29 23.12 9.43 9.58
C THR A 29 23.18 10.36 8.37
N SER A 30 23.85 9.90 7.30
CA SER A 30 23.64 10.48 5.99
C SER A 30 22.11 10.55 5.80
N GLY A 31 21.59 11.73 5.45
CA GLY A 31 20.18 12.09 5.51
C GLY A 31 19.21 11.32 4.57
N THR A 32 19.43 10.02 4.39
CA THR A 32 18.65 9.10 3.57
C THR A 32 17.89 8.04 4.38
N THR A 33 18.09 7.97 5.71
CA THR A 33 17.40 7.00 6.56
C THR A 33 16.24 7.65 7.28
N TYR A 34 15.01 7.21 6.97
CA TYR A 34 13.81 7.55 7.71
C TYR A 34 13.50 6.44 8.71
N GLY A 35 13.35 6.79 9.98
CA GLY A 35 12.99 5.86 11.05
C GLY A 35 11.52 6.01 11.41
N TYR A 36 10.79 4.90 11.42
CA TYR A 36 9.41 4.83 11.85
C TYR A 36 9.23 3.76 12.93
N ILE A 37 8.38 4.02 13.91
CA ILE A 37 8.08 3.06 14.99
C ILE A 37 6.71 2.45 14.72
N TYR A 38 6.66 1.14 14.57
CA TYR A 38 5.41 0.38 14.51
C TYR A 38 4.92 0.04 15.91
N ASN A 39 3.60 0.04 16.10
CA ASN A 39 2.98 -0.40 17.34
C ASN A 39 3.11 -1.92 17.56
N SER A 40 3.15 -2.67 16.47
CA SER A 40 3.39 -4.13 16.43
C SER A 40 3.90 -4.53 15.06
N ASP A 41 4.55 -5.68 14.96
CA ASP A 41 4.94 -6.24 13.67
C ASP A 41 3.69 -6.65 12.87
N PRO A 42 3.69 -6.49 11.52
CA PRO A 42 2.62 -6.99 10.69
C PRO A 42 2.58 -8.53 10.72
N GLU A 43 1.41 -9.11 10.90
CA GLU A 43 1.22 -10.57 10.82
C GLU A 43 1.45 -11.09 9.39
N THR A 44 1.10 -10.26 8.40
CA THR A 44 1.30 -10.53 6.98
C THR A 44 1.57 -9.24 6.22
N LEU A 45 2.26 -9.34 5.09
CA LEU A 45 2.40 -8.28 4.09
C LEU A 45 1.39 -8.45 2.94
N ASP A 46 0.51 -9.45 2.99
CA ASP A 46 -0.59 -9.56 2.04
C ASP A 46 -1.63 -8.47 2.32
N TYR A 47 -1.41 -7.32 1.68
CA TYR A 47 -2.22 -6.11 1.81
C TYR A 47 -3.62 -6.24 1.21
N ILE A 48 -3.86 -7.28 0.43
CA ILE A 48 -5.19 -7.58 -0.12
C ILE A 48 -6.08 -8.24 0.93
N THR A 49 -5.52 -9.16 1.71
CA THR A 49 -6.30 -9.96 2.67
C THR A 49 -6.30 -9.36 4.07
N SER A 50 -5.27 -8.60 4.42
CA SER A 50 -5.14 -7.94 5.73
C SER A 50 -5.59 -6.47 5.67
N ASN A 51 -6.38 -6.07 6.65
CA ASN A 51 -6.79 -4.68 6.86
C ASN A 51 -6.30 -4.15 8.22
N THR A 52 -5.28 -4.79 8.80
CA THR A 52 -4.69 -4.34 10.06
C THR A 52 -3.78 -3.14 9.84
N GLU A 53 -3.71 -2.25 10.82
CA GLU A 53 -2.89 -1.03 10.75
C GLU A 53 -1.40 -1.34 10.47
N PRO A 54 -0.74 -2.32 11.14
CA PRO A 54 0.67 -2.60 10.86
C PRO A 54 0.94 -3.02 9.43
N THR A 55 0.08 -3.87 8.83
CA THR A 55 0.19 -4.26 7.41
C THR A 55 -0.02 -3.06 6.50
N THR A 56 -1.06 -2.27 6.74
CA THR A 56 -1.38 -1.10 5.92
C THR A 56 -0.22 -0.11 5.92
N VAL A 57 0.31 0.26 7.09
CA VAL A 57 1.45 1.19 7.20
C VAL A 57 2.71 0.65 6.54
N ALA A 58 2.99 -0.66 6.65
CA ALA A 58 4.16 -1.27 6.03
C ALA A 58 4.09 -1.21 4.48
N VAL A 59 2.92 -1.43 3.90
CA VAL A 59 2.76 -1.63 2.45
C VAL A 59 2.44 -0.34 1.70
N THR A 60 1.67 0.59 2.26
CA THR A 60 1.26 1.84 1.58
C THR A 60 2.42 2.77 1.19
N ASN A 61 3.64 2.50 1.64
CA ASN A 61 4.83 3.21 1.18
C ASN A 61 5.48 2.57 -0.06
N GLY A 62 4.98 1.43 -0.53
CA GLY A 62 5.57 0.69 -1.65
C GLY A 62 4.57 0.19 -2.68
N VAL A 63 3.26 0.19 -2.37
CA VAL A 63 2.22 -0.24 -3.31
C VAL A 63 1.11 0.80 -3.37
N ASP A 64 0.78 1.24 -4.57
CA ASP A 64 -0.22 2.27 -4.83
C ASP A 64 -1.52 1.71 -5.41
N GLY A 65 -2.64 2.38 -5.09
CA GLY A 65 -3.94 2.12 -5.69
C GLY A 65 -4.19 2.92 -6.97
N LEU A 66 -5.43 2.84 -7.48
CA LEU A 66 -5.86 3.66 -8.63
C LEU A 66 -5.84 5.16 -8.28
N MET A 67 -6.29 5.47 -7.09
CA MET A 67 -6.39 6.82 -6.53
C MET A 67 -5.66 6.87 -5.21
N GLU A 68 -5.24 8.06 -4.80
CA GLU A 68 -4.66 8.33 -3.49
C GLU A 68 -5.26 9.60 -2.87
N SER A 69 -4.95 9.86 -1.61
CA SER A 69 -5.31 11.10 -0.94
C SER A 69 -4.08 12.00 -0.83
N ASP A 70 -4.20 13.24 -1.29
CA ASP A 70 -3.16 14.25 -1.09
C ASP A 70 -3.07 14.66 0.40
N LYS A 71 -2.08 15.49 0.73
CA LYS A 71 -1.88 16.00 2.10
C LYS A 71 -3.05 16.82 2.66
N TYR A 72 -4.04 17.18 1.84
CA TYR A 72 -5.24 17.89 2.24
C TYR A 72 -6.48 16.98 2.30
N GLY A 73 -6.33 15.69 1.98
CA GLY A 73 -7.42 14.71 1.94
C GLY A 73 -8.23 14.74 0.64
N ASN A 74 -7.77 15.42 -0.41
CA ASN A 74 -8.43 15.36 -1.71
C ASN A 74 -8.02 14.09 -2.43
N LEU A 75 -8.98 13.46 -3.11
CA LEU A 75 -8.69 12.34 -4.00
C LEU A 75 -7.99 12.83 -5.26
N VAL A 76 -6.85 12.24 -5.55
CA VAL A 76 -6.03 12.53 -6.73
C VAL A 76 -5.67 11.24 -7.46
N PRO A 77 -5.41 11.29 -8.79
CA PRO A 77 -4.91 10.17 -9.55
C PRO A 77 -3.56 9.64 -9.00
N SER A 78 -3.41 8.31 -8.90
CA SER A 78 -2.16 7.63 -8.56
C SER A 78 -1.72 6.71 -9.71
N VAL A 79 -1.93 5.39 -9.62
CA VAL A 79 -1.65 4.47 -10.75
C VAL A 79 -2.60 4.73 -11.93
N ALA A 80 -3.84 5.14 -11.68
CA ALA A 80 -4.67 5.68 -12.75
C ALA A 80 -4.23 7.10 -13.08
N GLU A 81 -4.01 7.42 -14.36
CA GLU A 81 -3.75 8.79 -14.81
C GLU A 81 -5.04 9.61 -15.02
N ASP A 82 -6.15 8.91 -15.30
CA ASP A 82 -7.45 9.51 -15.59
C ASP A 82 -8.57 8.49 -15.38
N TRP A 83 -9.81 8.95 -15.23
CA TRP A 83 -10.99 8.09 -15.16
C TRP A 83 -12.23 8.77 -15.72
N SER A 84 -13.21 7.96 -16.08
CA SER A 84 -14.54 8.41 -16.50
C SER A 84 -15.62 7.57 -15.85
N VAL A 85 -16.83 8.15 -15.78
CA VAL A 85 -18.03 7.50 -15.26
C VAL A 85 -19.10 7.54 -16.33
N SER A 86 -19.79 6.42 -16.55
CA SER A 86 -20.94 6.36 -17.47
C SER A 86 -22.08 7.27 -17.00
N GLN A 87 -22.96 7.66 -17.92
CA GLN A 87 -24.07 8.57 -17.62
C GLN A 87 -25.02 8.04 -16.54
N ASP A 88 -25.19 6.72 -16.44
CA ASP A 88 -25.99 6.04 -15.43
C ASP A 88 -25.26 5.89 -14.08
N GLY A 89 -23.98 6.29 -14.00
CA GLY A 89 -23.17 6.19 -12.79
C GLY A 89 -22.75 4.76 -12.40
N LEU A 90 -22.93 3.78 -13.29
CA LEU A 90 -22.68 2.37 -12.97
C LEU A 90 -21.30 1.89 -13.43
N THR A 91 -20.71 2.49 -14.45
CA THR A 91 -19.46 2.02 -15.02
C THR A 91 -18.36 3.06 -14.80
N TYR A 92 -17.33 2.66 -14.10
CA TYR A 92 -16.10 3.46 -13.87
C TYR A 92 -14.99 2.87 -14.74
N THR A 93 -14.42 3.70 -15.59
CA THR A 93 -13.31 3.30 -16.48
C THR A 93 -12.08 4.10 -16.11
N TYR A 94 -11.00 3.40 -15.74
CA TYR A 94 -9.71 3.98 -15.34
C TYR A 94 -8.68 3.74 -16.42
N LYS A 95 -7.88 4.76 -16.66
CA LYS A 95 -6.72 4.74 -17.53
C LYS A 95 -5.47 4.52 -16.70
N ILE A 96 -4.85 3.37 -16.83
CA ILE A 96 -3.64 3.02 -16.09
C ILE A 96 -2.45 3.75 -16.70
N ARG A 97 -1.65 4.38 -15.87
CA ARG A 97 -0.44 5.11 -16.26
C ARG A 97 0.59 4.14 -16.83
N LYS A 98 1.07 4.42 -18.04
CA LYS A 98 2.14 3.62 -18.65
C LYS A 98 3.47 3.87 -17.96
N GLY A 99 4.30 2.82 -17.88
CA GLY A 99 5.64 2.90 -17.31
C GLY A 99 5.70 2.79 -15.78
N VAL A 100 4.56 2.56 -15.11
CA VAL A 100 4.57 2.11 -13.72
C VAL A 100 5.03 0.65 -13.69
N LYS A 101 5.98 0.35 -12.81
CA LYS A 101 6.64 -0.95 -12.75
C LYS A 101 6.46 -1.60 -11.38
N TRP A 102 6.43 -2.91 -11.38
CA TRP A 102 6.68 -3.72 -10.22
C TRP A 102 8.17 -3.87 -9.98
N TYR A 103 8.59 -3.76 -8.73
CA TYR A 103 9.96 -3.96 -8.31
C TYR A 103 10.07 -5.08 -7.28
N THR A 104 11.19 -5.81 -7.31
CA THR A 104 11.55 -6.73 -6.24
C THR A 104 12.05 -5.97 -5.01
N SER A 105 12.17 -6.64 -3.87
CA SER A 105 12.76 -6.06 -2.63
C SER A 105 14.20 -5.55 -2.82
N ASP A 106 14.91 -6.03 -3.83
CA ASP A 106 16.28 -5.61 -4.16
C ASP A 106 16.29 -4.41 -5.13
N GLY A 107 15.10 -3.92 -5.54
CA GLY A 107 14.96 -2.78 -6.44
C GLY A 107 15.12 -3.12 -7.92
N GLU A 108 15.05 -4.38 -8.29
CA GLU A 108 15.08 -4.81 -9.70
C GLU A 108 13.68 -4.73 -10.32
N GLU A 109 13.59 -4.24 -11.58
CA GLU A 109 12.34 -4.24 -12.31
C GLU A 109 11.86 -5.68 -12.55
N TYR A 110 10.58 -5.93 -12.23
CA TYR A 110 9.98 -7.25 -12.40
C TYR A 110 9.04 -7.30 -13.61
N ALA A 111 8.09 -6.36 -13.69
CA ALA A 111 7.09 -6.30 -14.76
C ALA A 111 6.44 -4.91 -14.83
N ASP A 112 5.71 -4.62 -15.90
CA ASP A 112 4.80 -3.48 -15.95
C ASP A 112 3.57 -3.71 -15.07
N VAL A 113 3.08 -2.65 -14.41
CA VAL A 113 1.77 -2.65 -13.77
C VAL A 113 0.70 -2.47 -14.85
N THR A 114 -0.28 -3.37 -14.86
CA THR A 114 -1.36 -3.40 -15.86
C THR A 114 -2.75 -3.44 -15.21
N ALA A 115 -3.78 -3.20 -16.00
CA ALA A 115 -5.18 -3.34 -15.59
C ALA A 115 -5.50 -4.76 -15.08
N LYS A 116 -4.81 -5.78 -15.59
CA LYS A 116 -4.97 -7.17 -15.17
C LYS A 116 -4.56 -7.38 -13.71
N ASP A 117 -3.58 -6.63 -13.22
CA ASP A 117 -3.11 -6.77 -11.84
C ASP A 117 -4.19 -6.36 -10.83
N PHE A 118 -5.04 -5.38 -11.16
CA PHE A 118 -6.19 -4.99 -10.35
C PHE A 118 -7.30 -6.05 -10.35
N VAL A 119 -7.52 -6.72 -11.48
CA VAL A 119 -8.44 -7.87 -11.58
C VAL A 119 -7.92 -9.02 -10.71
N THR A 120 -6.62 -9.29 -10.77
CA THR A 120 -5.94 -10.31 -9.97
C THR A 120 -6.05 -10.01 -8.48
N GLY A 121 -5.82 -8.75 -8.06
CA GLY A 121 -5.95 -8.32 -6.67
C GLY A 121 -7.34 -8.59 -6.10
N LEU A 122 -8.40 -8.15 -6.81
CA LEU A 122 -9.78 -8.38 -6.35
C LEU A 122 -10.14 -9.88 -6.36
N LYS A 123 -9.64 -10.64 -7.34
CA LYS A 123 -9.84 -12.09 -7.37
C LYS A 123 -9.16 -12.76 -6.17
N HIS A 124 -7.93 -12.40 -5.86
CA HIS A 124 -7.21 -12.89 -4.69
C HIS A 124 -7.96 -12.58 -3.40
N ALA A 125 -8.47 -11.33 -3.23
CA ALA A 125 -9.31 -10.96 -2.11
C ALA A 125 -10.54 -11.87 -1.96
N ALA A 126 -11.23 -12.12 -3.08
CA ALA A 126 -12.46 -12.91 -3.10
C ALA A 126 -12.18 -14.39 -2.78
N ASP A 127 -11.16 -14.99 -3.39
CA ASP A 127 -10.78 -16.40 -3.17
C ASP A 127 -10.30 -16.63 -1.73
N ALA A 128 -9.54 -15.71 -1.17
CA ALA A 128 -9.05 -15.74 0.21
C ALA A 128 -10.14 -15.34 1.24
N LYS A 129 -11.30 -14.85 0.79
CA LYS A 129 -12.38 -14.32 1.65
C LYS A 129 -11.89 -13.22 2.59
N ALA A 130 -11.16 -12.26 2.04
CA ALA A 130 -10.56 -11.14 2.76
C ALA A 130 -11.61 -10.44 3.66
N GLY A 131 -11.19 -10.09 4.89
CA GLY A 131 -12.10 -9.52 5.89
C GLY A 131 -12.72 -8.18 5.47
N ALA A 132 -12.04 -7.41 4.61
CA ALA A 132 -12.51 -6.11 4.13
C ALA A 132 -13.49 -6.17 2.94
N LEU A 133 -13.83 -7.35 2.43
CA LEU A 133 -14.75 -7.51 1.28
C LEU A 133 -16.12 -6.87 1.49
N TYR A 134 -16.56 -6.71 2.75
CA TYR A 134 -17.82 -6.01 3.07
C TYR A 134 -17.88 -4.58 2.53
N LEU A 135 -16.73 -3.94 2.27
CA LEU A 135 -16.65 -2.59 1.70
C LEU A 135 -17.14 -2.53 0.25
N VAL A 136 -16.99 -3.63 -0.51
CA VAL A 136 -17.19 -3.65 -1.97
C VAL A 136 -18.11 -4.77 -2.47
N GLN A 137 -18.40 -5.82 -1.67
CA GLN A 137 -19.19 -6.98 -2.11
C GLN A 137 -20.59 -6.62 -2.62
N ASP A 138 -21.21 -5.57 -2.05
CA ASP A 138 -22.52 -5.09 -2.45
C ASP A 138 -22.46 -3.93 -3.46
N SER A 139 -21.27 -3.44 -3.75
CA SER A 139 -21.03 -2.40 -4.76
C SER A 139 -20.73 -2.99 -6.13
N ILE A 140 -19.79 -3.93 -6.24
CA ILE A 140 -19.36 -4.52 -7.50
C ILE A 140 -20.37 -5.55 -7.99
N ALA A 141 -20.83 -5.41 -9.24
CA ALA A 141 -21.76 -6.36 -9.86
C ALA A 141 -21.19 -7.79 -9.85
N GLY A 142 -22.01 -8.79 -9.48
CA GLY A 142 -21.63 -10.19 -9.47
C GLY A 142 -20.70 -10.64 -8.34
N LEU A 143 -20.10 -9.72 -7.57
CA LEU A 143 -19.13 -10.10 -6.53
C LEU A 143 -19.79 -10.89 -5.38
N SER A 144 -20.99 -10.49 -4.91
CA SER A 144 -21.71 -11.23 -3.88
C SER A 144 -22.08 -12.66 -4.33
N ASP A 145 -22.45 -12.83 -5.62
CA ASP A 145 -22.78 -14.13 -6.18
C ASP A 145 -21.55 -15.04 -6.26
N TYR A 146 -20.38 -14.45 -6.58
CA TYR A 146 -19.11 -15.17 -6.55
C TYR A 146 -18.74 -15.59 -5.12
N LEU A 147 -18.82 -14.69 -4.16
CA LEU A 147 -18.49 -14.97 -2.75
C LEU A 147 -19.40 -16.01 -2.10
N SER A 148 -20.68 -16.04 -2.48
CA SER A 148 -21.66 -17.04 -1.99
C SER A 148 -21.53 -18.40 -2.68
N GLY A 149 -20.78 -18.47 -3.80
CA GLY A 149 -20.68 -19.65 -4.64
C GLY A 149 -21.87 -19.88 -5.58
N ALA A 150 -22.81 -18.94 -5.65
CA ALA A 150 -23.90 -18.95 -6.63
C ALA A 150 -23.37 -18.82 -8.07
N ASN A 151 -22.29 -18.09 -8.25
CA ASN A 151 -21.51 -18.03 -9.47
C ASN A 151 -20.06 -18.40 -9.16
N LYS A 152 -19.48 -19.35 -9.91
CA LYS A 152 -18.08 -19.81 -9.71
C LYS A 152 -17.10 -19.21 -10.72
N ASP A 153 -17.61 -18.47 -11.70
CA ASP A 153 -16.78 -17.84 -12.73
C ASP A 153 -16.55 -16.36 -12.39
N PHE A 154 -15.31 -16.04 -12.00
CA PHE A 154 -14.92 -14.67 -11.66
C PHE A 154 -15.04 -13.71 -12.85
N SER A 155 -15.05 -14.20 -14.09
CA SER A 155 -15.24 -13.35 -15.27
C SER A 155 -16.60 -12.64 -15.32
N ASN A 156 -17.59 -13.11 -14.52
CA ASN A 156 -18.90 -12.48 -14.36
C ASN A 156 -18.92 -11.39 -13.27
N VAL A 157 -17.80 -11.20 -12.55
CA VAL A 157 -17.64 -10.09 -11.60
C VAL A 157 -17.37 -8.80 -12.36
N GLY A 158 -17.96 -7.72 -11.90
CA GLY A 158 -17.89 -6.39 -12.53
C GLY A 158 -16.51 -5.70 -12.38
N VAL A 159 -15.43 -6.44 -12.62
CA VAL A 159 -14.07 -5.89 -12.76
C VAL A 159 -13.44 -6.50 -14.00
N LYS A 160 -12.94 -5.68 -14.93
CA LYS A 160 -12.38 -6.15 -16.21
C LYS A 160 -11.19 -5.32 -16.65
N ALA A 161 -10.12 -5.98 -17.07
CA ALA A 161 -9.10 -5.38 -17.90
C ALA A 161 -9.61 -5.42 -19.37
N ILE A 162 -9.92 -4.26 -19.92
CA ILE A 162 -10.37 -4.11 -21.30
C ILE A 162 -9.17 -4.26 -22.26
N ASP A 163 -8.06 -3.70 -21.84
CA ASP A 163 -6.70 -3.86 -22.39
C ASP A 163 -5.68 -3.70 -21.25
N ASP A 164 -4.39 -3.71 -21.57
CA ASP A 164 -3.33 -3.62 -20.55
C ASP A 164 -3.41 -2.35 -19.70
N TYR A 165 -3.98 -1.26 -20.22
CA TYR A 165 -3.99 0.06 -19.57
C TYR A 165 -5.40 0.63 -19.38
N THR A 166 -6.44 -0.19 -19.59
CA THR A 166 -7.84 0.21 -19.39
C THR A 166 -8.53 -0.76 -18.44
N LEU A 167 -8.79 -0.30 -17.21
CA LEU A 167 -9.53 -1.05 -16.20
C LEU A 167 -10.96 -0.54 -16.10
N GLN A 168 -11.92 -1.44 -15.96
CA GLN A 168 -13.31 -1.08 -15.80
C GLN A 168 -13.94 -1.78 -14.60
N TYR A 169 -14.64 -0.99 -13.75
CA TYR A 169 -15.54 -1.51 -12.73
C TYR A 169 -16.98 -1.26 -13.13
N THR A 170 -17.84 -2.27 -12.93
CA THR A 170 -19.30 -2.15 -13.08
C THR A 170 -19.94 -2.35 -11.72
N LEU A 171 -20.72 -1.36 -11.28
CA LEU A 171 -21.40 -1.34 -9.99
C LEU A 171 -22.86 -1.82 -10.12
N LYS A 172 -23.43 -2.31 -9.01
CA LYS A 172 -24.85 -2.68 -8.92
C LYS A 172 -25.78 -1.46 -8.88
N LYS A 173 -25.29 -0.34 -8.36
CA LYS A 173 -26.01 0.93 -8.20
C LYS A 173 -25.02 2.09 -8.30
N PRO A 174 -25.48 3.31 -8.65
CA PRO A 174 -24.60 4.48 -8.66
C PRO A 174 -24.05 4.78 -7.25
N GLU A 175 -22.71 4.91 -7.16
CA GLU A 175 -22.00 5.27 -5.92
C GLU A 175 -21.05 6.44 -6.21
N PRO A 176 -21.48 7.71 -6.04
CA PRO A 176 -20.63 8.87 -6.32
C PRO A 176 -19.30 8.90 -5.54
N TYR A 177 -19.24 8.17 -4.42
CA TYR A 177 -18.07 8.02 -3.58
C TYR A 177 -17.20 6.78 -3.96
N TRP A 178 -17.47 6.08 -5.06
CA TRP A 178 -16.76 4.86 -5.46
C TRP A 178 -15.24 5.07 -5.52
N ASN A 179 -14.77 6.20 -6.06
CA ASN A 179 -13.34 6.49 -6.15
C ASN A 179 -12.63 6.49 -4.79
N SER A 180 -13.33 6.85 -3.69
CA SER A 180 -12.71 6.77 -2.37
C SER A 180 -12.44 5.34 -1.92
N LYS A 181 -13.17 4.35 -2.43
CA LYS A 181 -12.92 2.94 -2.14
C LYS A 181 -11.65 2.42 -2.82
N THR A 182 -11.26 3.00 -3.95
CA THR A 182 -10.07 2.56 -4.69
C THR A 182 -8.75 2.96 -4.04
N THR A 183 -8.78 3.68 -2.93
CA THR A 183 -7.61 3.97 -2.07
C THR A 183 -7.36 2.89 -1.01
N TYR A 184 -8.25 1.89 -0.88
CA TYR A 184 -8.05 0.81 0.09
C TYR A 184 -7.23 -0.34 -0.52
N GLY A 185 -6.33 -0.91 0.28
CA GLY A 185 -5.46 -2.02 -0.11
C GLY A 185 -6.20 -3.22 -0.73
N LEU A 186 -7.44 -3.47 -0.32
CA LEU A 186 -8.32 -4.48 -0.90
C LEU A 186 -8.49 -4.38 -2.43
N LEU A 187 -8.37 -3.17 -3.00
CA LEU A 187 -8.50 -2.90 -4.44
C LEU A 187 -7.16 -2.55 -5.09
N PHE A 188 -6.05 -2.80 -4.42
CA PHE A 188 -4.72 -2.58 -4.98
C PHE A 188 -4.36 -3.67 -6.00
N PRO A 189 -3.42 -3.39 -6.90
CA PRO A 189 -2.99 -4.36 -7.90
C PRO A 189 -2.14 -5.48 -7.27
N VAL A 190 -2.16 -6.66 -7.89
CA VAL A 190 -1.28 -7.79 -7.57
C VAL A 190 -0.84 -8.44 -8.87
N ASN A 191 0.45 -8.64 -9.06
CA ASN A 191 0.96 -9.33 -10.24
C ASN A 191 0.59 -10.83 -10.18
N GLU A 192 -0.09 -11.32 -11.22
CA GLU A 192 -0.63 -12.70 -11.25
C GLU A 192 0.46 -13.77 -11.22
N ASP A 193 1.53 -13.57 -11.99
CA ASP A 193 2.61 -14.57 -12.09
C ASP A 193 3.40 -14.61 -10.78
N PHE A 194 3.63 -13.46 -10.17
CA PHE A 194 4.28 -13.40 -8.86
C PHE A 194 3.43 -14.07 -7.79
N LEU A 195 2.12 -13.77 -7.72
CA LEU A 195 1.20 -14.41 -6.78
C LEU A 195 1.19 -15.94 -6.94
N LYS A 196 1.12 -16.43 -8.19
CA LYS A 196 1.17 -17.88 -8.47
C LYS A 196 2.50 -18.51 -8.05
N ASN A 197 3.61 -17.83 -8.32
CA ASN A 197 4.95 -18.34 -7.99
C ASN A 197 5.19 -18.39 -6.48
N LYS A 198 4.73 -17.39 -5.74
CA LYS A 198 4.83 -17.35 -4.26
C LYS A 198 3.83 -18.29 -3.59
N GLY A 199 2.66 -18.46 -4.17
CA GLY A 199 1.59 -19.31 -3.61
C GLY A 199 1.29 -18.94 -2.17
N LYS A 200 1.41 -19.91 -1.25
CA LYS A 200 1.16 -19.73 0.19
C LYS A 200 2.17 -18.81 0.90
N ASP A 201 3.30 -18.52 0.28
CA ASP A 201 4.33 -17.65 0.85
C ASP A 201 4.17 -16.19 0.41
N PHE A 202 3.13 -15.87 -0.41
CA PHE A 202 2.78 -14.49 -0.74
C PHE A 202 2.40 -13.72 0.52
N GLY A 203 3.01 -12.56 0.72
CA GLY A 203 2.75 -11.70 1.88
C GLY A 203 3.32 -12.20 3.21
N LYS A 204 4.25 -13.16 3.22
CA LYS A 204 4.89 -13.65 4.45
C LYS A 204 5.70 -12.53 5.11
N SER A 205 5.29 -12.10 6.30
CA SER A 205 5.85 -10.91 6.98
C SER A 205 7.34 -11.01 7.32
N THR A 206 7.86 -12.23 7.47
CA THR A 206 9.29 -12.49 7.78
C THR A 206 10.17 -12.56 6.53
N ASP A 207 9.60 -12.39 5.33
CA ASP A 207 10.31 -12.49 4.06
C ASP A 207 9.99 -11.25 3.19
N PRO A 208 10.91 -10.28 3.07
CA PRO A 208 10.70 -9.07 2.26
C PRO A 208 10.54 -9.39 0.76
N THR A 209 10.96 -10.57 0.31
CA THR A 209 10.78 -11.01 -1.08
C THR A 209 9.39 -11.61 -1.33
N SER A 210 8.50 -11.62 -0.35
CA SER A 210 7.17 -12.23 -0.44
C SER A 210 6.13 -11.37 -1.14
N ILE A 211 6.41 -10.09 -1.38
CA ILE A 211 5.60 -9.15 -2.18
C ILE A 211 6.46 -8.43 -3.21
N LEU A 212 5.83 -7.79 -4.18
CA LEU A 212 6.42 -6.77 -5.06
C LEU A 212 6.05 -5.38 -4.55
N TYR A 213 6.83 -4.40 -4.98
CA TYR A 213 6.70 -2.99 -4.63
C TYR A 213 6.50 -2.12 -5.85
#